data_b33dd652e821ecdb212fac66f3b3d5fa
#
_entry.id   b33dd652e821ecdb212fac66f3b3d5fa
#
_cell.length_a   1.000
_cell.length_b   1.000
_cell.length_c   1.000
_cell.angle_alpha   90.00
_cell.angle_beta   90.00
_cell.angle_gamma   90.00
#
_symmetry.space_group_name_H-M   'P 1'
#
loop_
_entity.id
_entity.type
_entity.pdbx_description
1 polymer ?
#
loop_
_entity_poly.entity_id
_entity_poly.type
_entity_poly.pdbx_seq_one_letter_code
_entity_poly.pdbx_strand_id
1 'polypeptide(L)'
;MIKLLKNANVYAPEKLGKKDILVEGEKILLMRDSIEGYEGLQGVETYDLEGKTVVPAYIDLHVHITGGGGEQGPASRVPESQLSEFFKNGITTVVGLLGTDGVTRSVENLRSEEHTSE
;
A
#
# COMPACT_ATOMS: atom_id res chain seq x y z
N MET A 1 7.94 12.30 -11.13
CA MET A 1 6.78 13.10 -11.54
C MET A 1 6.02 13.56 -10.31
N ILE A 2 5.55 14.78 -10.33
CA ILE A 2 4.76 15.35 -9.24
C ILE A 2 3.28 15.06 -9.52
N LYS A 3 2.56 14.67 -8.51
CA LYS A 3 1.12 14.44 -8.57
C LYS A 3 0.39 15.40 -7.64
N LEU A 4 -0.57 16.12 -8.17
CA LEU A 4 -1.47 16.98 -7.40
C LEU A 4 -2.82 16.27 -7.27
N LEU A 5 -3.18 15.94 -6.06
CA LEU A 5 -4.48 15.33 -5.73
C LEU A 5 -5.37 16.43 -5.17
N LYS A 6 -6.43 16.76 -5.88
CA LYS A 6 -7.37 17.81 -5.48
C LYS A 6 -8.64 17.24 -4.87
N ASN A 7 -9.22 17.99 -3.95
CA ASN A 7 -10.52 17.69 -3.36
C ASN A 7 -10.59 16.33 -2.67
N ALA A 8 -9.54 15.99 -1.91
CA ALA A 8 -9.54 14.81 -1.05
C ALA A 8 -10.31 15.08 0.25
N ASN A 9 -11.12 14.14 0.70
CA ASN A 9 -11.69 14.16 2.04
C ASN A 9 -10.81 13.31 2.95
N VAL A 10 -9.94 13.96 3.73
CA VAL A 10 -8.82 13.31 4.41
C VAL A 10 -9.14 12.99 5.87
N TYR A 11 -8.80 11.77 6.26
CA TYR A 11 -8.79 11.30 7.66
C TYR A 11 -7.39 10.73 7.96
N ALA A 12 -6.73 11.20 9.06
CA ALA A 12 -5.36 10.75 9.37
C ALA A 12 -5.03 10.78 10.89
N PRO A 13 -5.60 9.94 11.76
CA PRO A 13 -6.89 9.24 11.69
C PRO A 13 -8.09 10.18 11.89
N GLU A 14 -7.88 11.36 12.45
CA GLU A 14 -8.91 12.37 12.68
C GLU A 14 -9.36 13.00 11.37
N LYS A 15 -10.59 13.49 11.34
CA LYS A 15 -11.11 14.18 10.17
C LYS A 15 -10.36 15.49 9.94
N LEU A 16 -9.56 15.55 8.89
CA LEU A 16 -8.90 16.77 8.42
C LEU A 16 -9.76 17.56 7.43
N GLY A 17 -10.77 16.91 6.85
CA GLY A 17 -11.67 17.49 5.88
C GLY A 17 -11.08 17.60 4.48
N LYS A 18 -11.60 18.55 3.69
CA LYS A 18 -11.14 18.76 2.31
C LYS A 18 -9.71 19.27 2.28
N LYS A 19 -8.86 18.57 1.55
CA LYS A 19 -7.45 18.94 1.34
C LYS A 19 -7.05 18.71 -0.11
N ASP A 20 -6.08 19.49 -0.57
CA ASP A 20 -5.29 19.19 -1.73
C ASP A 20 -3.94 18.64 -1.26
N ILE A 21 -3.41 17.65 -1.97
CA ILE A 21 -2.18 16.94 -1.60
C ILE A 21 -1.22 16.96 -2.79
N LEU A 22 -0.01 17.44 -2.58
CA LEU A 22 1.07 17.41 -3.57
C LEU A 22 2.05 16.31 -3.20
N VAL A 23 2.28 15.39 -4.13
CA VAL A 23 3.11 14.19 -3.92
C VAL A 23 4.21 14.13 -4.97
N GLU A 24 5.42 13.76 -4.56
CA GLU A 24 6.53 13.43 -5.44
C GLU A 24 7.17 12.12 -4.97
N GLY A 25 7.13 11.11 -5.85
CA GLY A 25 7.61 9.77 -5.49
C GLY A 25 6.92 9.26 -4.22
N GLU A 26 7.69 8.99 -3.19
CA GLU A 26 7.20 8.45 -1.91
C GLU A 26 6.90 9.53 -0.86
N LYS A 27 6.95 10.81 -1.24
CA LYS A 27 6.84 11.91 -0.28
C LYS A 27 5.62 12.78 -0.53
N ILE A 28 4.92 13.11 0.54
CA ILE A 28 3.94 14.19 0.53
C ILE A 28 4.71 15.50 0.73
N LEU A 29 4.71 16.35 -0.30
CA LEU A 29 5.39 17.63 -0.25
C LEU A 29 4.56 18.69 0.48
N LEU A 30 3.28 18.75 0.18
CA LEU A 30 2.34 19.70 0.75
C LEU A 30 0.99 19.05 0.99
N MET A 31 0.32 19.45 2.06
CA MET A 31 -1.10 19.20 2.29
C MET A 31 -1.72 20.51 2.78
N ARG A 32 -2.65 21.06 2.03
CA ARG A 32 -3.29 22.36 2.31
C ARG A 32 -4.78 22.29 2.01
N ASP A 33 -5.54 23.24 2.50
CA ASP A 33 -6.96 23.38 2.18
C ASP A 33 -7.16 23.60 0.67
N SER A 34 -6.25 24.32 0.04
CA SER A 34 -6.18 24.51 -1.40
C SER A 34 -4.72 24.70 -1.82
N ILE A 35 -4.35 24.06 -2.94
CA ILE A 35 -3.04 24.21 -3.57
C ILE A 35 -3.26 24.76 -4.98
N GLU A 36 -2.81 25.98 -5.19
CA GLU A 36 -2.95 26.67 -6.47
C GLU A 36 -1.59 26.79 -7.19
N GLY A 37 -1.65 27.00 -8.50
CA GLY A 37 -0.46 27.29 -9.32
C GLY A 37 0.30 26.09 -9.84
N TYR A 38 -0.07 24.87 -9.48
CA TYR A 38 0.58 23.65 -9.99
C TYR A 38 -0.16 23.00 -11.15
N GLU A 39 -1.43 23.30 -11.33
CA GLU A 39 -2.24 22.72 -12.39
C GLU A 39 -1.73 23.16 -13.78
N GLY A 40 -1.61 22.19 -14.67
CA GLY A 40 -1.19 22.45 -16.05
C GLY A 40 0.31 22.67 -16.23
N LEU A 41 1.13 22.63 -15.16
CA LEU A 41 2.57 22.70 -15.27
C LEU A 41 3.14 21.41 -15.86
N GLN A 42 4.21 21.56 -16.65
CA GLN A 42 4.94 20.42 -17.19
C GLN A 42 5.54 19.61 -16.03
N GLY A 43 5.38 18.29 -16.06
CA GLY A 43 5.86 17.40 -15.00
C GLY A 43 4.89 17.27 -13.82
N VAL A 44 3.72 17.89 -13.88
CA VAL A 44 2.68 17.75 -12.85
C VAL A 44 1.46 17.07 -13.44
N GLU A 45 1.06 15.95 -12.84
CA GLU A 45 -0.23 15.29 -13.12
C GLU A 45 -1.24 15.72 -12.08
N THR A 46 -2.43 16.14 -12.50
CA THR A 46 -3.50 16.57 -11.60
C THR A 46 -4.64 15.56 -11.62
N TYR A 47 -5.09 15.17 -10.44
CA TYR A 47 -6.23 14.28 -10.23
C TYR A 47 -7.24 14.96 -9.33
N ASP A 48 -8.47 15.09 -9.79
CA ASP A 48 -9.59 15.54 -8.96
C ASP A 48 -10.24 14.31 -8.30
N LEU A 49 -10.16 14.23 -6.99
CA LEU A 49 -10.72 13.12 -6.22
C LEU A 49 -12.21 13.28 -5.94
N GLU A 50 -12.79 14.43 -6.28
CA GLU A 50 -14.24 14.67 -6.19
C GLU A 50 -14.82 14.42 -4.79
N GLY A 51 -14.05 14.69 -3.74
CA GLY A 51 -14.47 14.46 -2.35
C GLY A 51 -14.33 13.01 -1.87
N LYS A 52 -13.66 12.15 -2.64
CA LYS A 52 -13.40 10.77 -2.18
C LYS A 52 -12.60 10.77 -0.90
N THR A 53 -12.92 9.81 -0.03
CA THR A 53 -12.21 9.65 1.24
C THR A 53 -10.81 9.12 1.04
N VAL A 54 -9.84 9.80 1.64
CA VAL A 54 -8.42 9.43 1.62
C VAL A 54 -7.97 9.19 3.05
N VAL A 55 -7.35 8.04 3.26
CA VAL A 55 -6.81 7.61 4.57
C VAL A 55 -5.39 7.11 4.39
N PRO A 56 -4.57 7.08 5.45
CA PRO A 56 -3.31 6.34 5.41
C PRO A 56 -3.54 4.89 5.02
N ALA A 57 -2.62 4.32 4.24
CA ALA A 57 -2.72 2.92 3.85
C ALA A 57 -2.65 1.99 5.07
N TYR A 58 -3.22 0.80 4.91
CA TYR A 58 -3.28 -0.17 6.00
C TYR A 58 -1.97 -0.93 6.15
N ILE A 59 -1.68 -1.31 7.39
CA ILE A 59 -0.58 -2.19 7.77
C ILE A 59 -1.18 -3.52 8.22
N ASP A 60 -0.82 -4.61 7.55
CA ASP A 60 -1.23 -5.95 7.97
C ASP A 60 -0.11 -6.58 8.80
N LEU A 61 -0.38 -6.85 10.06
CA LEU A 61 0.60 -7.33 11.02
C LEU A 61 0.81 -8.85 11.00
N HIS A 62 0.07 -9.59 10.18
CA HIS A 62 0.14 -11.05 10.17
C HIS A 62 -0.15 -11.60 8.77
N VAL A 63 0.89 -11.70 7.94
CA VAL A 63 0.76 -12.16 6.56
C VAL A 63 1.71 -13.32 6.29
N HIS A 64 1.17 -14.41 5.75
CA HIS A 64 1.96 -15.53 5.24
C HIS A 64 2.29 -15.29 3.75
N ILE A 65 3.26 -14.41 3.48
CA ILE A 65 3.63 -13.96 2.12
C ILE A 65 4.02 -15.15 1.24
N THR A 66 4.78 -16.09 1.80
CA THR A 66 5.22 -17.31 1.10
C THR A 66 4.14 -18.40 1.05
N GLY A 67 2.90 -18.05 1.43
CA GLY A 67 1.78 -18.95 1.55
C GLY A 67 1.68 -19.60 2.93
N GLY A 68 0.67 -20.44 3.11
CA GLY A 68 0.37 -21.07 4.41
C GLY A 68 -0.14 -22.50 4.25
N GLY A 69 -0.64 -23.05 5.34
CA GLY A 69 -1.20 -24.40 5.36
C GLY A 69 -0.12 -25.50 5.23
N GLY A 70 -0.55 -26.66 4.75
CA GLY A 70 0.32 -27.82 4.56
C GLY A 70 0.29 -28.83 5.70
N GLU A 71 -0.49 -28.59 6.77
CA GLU A 71 -0.62 -29.49 7.92
C GLU A 71 -1.19 -30.86 7.54
N GLN A 72 -2.03 -30.92 6.51
CA GLN A 72 -2.63 -32.14 5.99
C GLN A 72 -1.96 -32.66 4.72
N GLY A 73 -0.73 -32.22 4.45
CA GLY A 73 0.06 -32.58 3.29
C GLY A 73 0.06 -31.53 2.17
N PRO A 74 0.76 -31.80 1.05
CA PRO A 74 0.95 -30.82 -0.04
C PRO A 74 -0.34 -30.27 -0.64
N ALA A 75 -1.42 -31.05 -0.66
CA ALA A 75 -2.70 -30.62 -1.21
C ALA A 75 -3.42 -29.55 -0.37
N SER A 76 -3.04 -29.39 0.90
CA SER A 76 -3.61 -28.38 1.80
C SER A 76 -2.83 -27.08 1.83
N ARG A 77 -1.82 -26.91 0.98
CA ARG A 77 -0.98 -25.70 0.92
C ARG A 77 -1.67 -24.57 0.20
N VAL A 78 -1.48 -23.36 0.74
CA VAL A 78 -1.91 -22.11 0.11
C VAL A 78 -0.70 -21.49 -0.58
N PRO A 79 -0.84 -21.05 -1.85
CA PRO A 79 0.28 -20.45 -2.58
C PRO A 79 0.67 -19.09 -2.01
N GLU A 80 1.78 -18.56 -2.52
CA GLU A 80 2.28 -17.22 -2.19
C GLU A 80 1.24 -16.15 -2.51
N SER A 81 1.26 -15.10 -1.70
CA SER A 81 0.40 -13.92 -1.92
C SER A 81 0.91 -13.10 -3.11
N GLN A 82 -0.02 -12.53 -3.87
CA GLN A 82 0.31 -11.63 -4.98
C GLN A 82 0.34 -10.18 -4.49
N LEU A 83 1.36 -9.41 -4.90
CA LEU A 83 1.48 -8.00 -4.55
C LEU A 83 0.22 -7.19 -4.88
N SER A 84 -0.38 -7.47 -6.04
CA SER A 84 -1.60 -6.78 -6.47
C SER A 84 -2.79 -6.96 -5.53
N GLU A 85 -2.85 -8.06 -4.80
CA GLU A 85 -3.92 -8.32 -3.83
C GLU A 85 -3.84 -7.37 -2.63
N PHE A 86 -2.62 -7.08 -2.16
CA PHE A 86 -2.39 -6.12 -1.10
C PHE A 86 -2.83 -4.73 -1.51
N PHE A 87 -2.37 -4.25 -2.66
CA PHE A 87 -2.70 -2.91 -3.15
C PHE A 87 -4.19 -2.72 -3.43
N LYS A 88 -4.87 -3.71 -3.99
CA LYS A 88 -6.32 -3.65 -4.21
C LYS A 88 -7.11 -3.49 -2.90
N ASN A 89 -6.56 -3.96 -1.79
CA ASN A 89 -7.17 -3.87 -0.47
C ASN A 89 -6.61 -2.72 0.38
N GLY A 90 -5.78 -1.85 -0.21
CA GLY A 90 -5.23 -0.68 0.48
C GLY A 90 -4.11 -1.00 1.47
N ILE A 91 -3.49 -2.17 1.37
CA ILE A 91 -2.39 -2.59 2.24
C ILE A 91 -1.07 -2.24 1.55
N THR A 92 -0.22 -1.46 2.22
CA THR A 92 1.09 -1.05 1.71
C THR A 92 2.25 -1.52 2.59
N THR A 93 1.96 -2.04 3.75
CA THR A 93 2.97 -2.54 4.68
C THR A 93 2.48 -3.84 5.28
N VAL A 94 3.35 -4.84 5.30
CA VAL A 94 3.02 -6.16 5.87
C VAL A 94 4.12 -6.62 6.82
N VAL A 95 3.73 -7.38 7.83
CA VAL A 95 4.66 -8.15 8.66
C VAL A 95 4.57 -9.59 8.20
N GLY A 96 5.60 -10.04 7.48
CA GLY A 96 5.69 -11.39 6.95
C GLY A 96 6.00 -12.41 8.05
N LEU A 97 5.25 -13.50 8.06
CA LEU A 97 5.40 -14.60 9.00
C LEU A 97 5.47 -15.92 8.26
N LEU A 98 6.22 -16.86 8.83
CA LEU A 98 6.21 -18.25 8.37
C LEU A 98 5.05 -19.00 9.01
N GLY A 99 4.45 -19.90 8.24
CA GLY A 99 3.41 -20.81 8.70
C GLY A 99 4.00 -22.12 9.23
N THR A 100 3.23 -23.20 9.06
CA THR A 100 3.54 -24.52 9.62
C THR A 100 4.49 -25.38 8.79
N ASP A 101 4.75 -25.03 7.53
CA ASP A 101 5.64 -25.77 6.64
C ASP A 101 7.10 -25.37 6.87
N GLY A 102 7.81 -26.10 7.73
CA GLY A 102 9.23 -25.90 7.99
C GLY A 102 10.17 -26.61 7.02
N VAL A 103 9.66 -27.34 6.04
CA VAL A 103 10.44 -28.14 5.09
C VAL A 103 10.71 -27.37 3.79
N THR A 104 9.67 -26.80 3.19
CA THR A 104 9.75 -26.13 1.87
C THR A 104 9.79 -24.62 1.96
N ARG A 105 9.59 -24.05 3.15
CA ARG A 105 9.62 -22.60 3.42
C ARG A 105 10.67 -22.29 4.48
N SER A 106 11.37 -21.17 4.32
CA SER A 106 12.45 -20.77 5.20
C SER A 106 12.43 -19.24 5.40
N VAL A 107 13.23 -18.76 6.34
CA VAL A 107 13.43 -17.33 6.58
C VAL A 107 14.03 -16.66 5.33
N GLU A 108 14.89 -17.35 4.61
CA GLU A 108 15.48 -16.85 3.37
C GLU A 108 14.43 -16.66 2.27
N ASN A 109 13.48 -17.59 2.14
CA ASN A 109 12.37 -17.44 1.21
C ASN A 109 11.51 -16.22 1.57
N LEU A 110 11.19 -16.03 2.84
CA LEU A 110 10.42 -14.90 3.31
C LEU A 110 11.10 -13.57 2.99
N ARG A 111 12.40 -13.45 3.24
CA ARG A 111 13.19 -12.26 2.91
C ARG A 111 13.25 -12.00 1.40
N SER A 112 13.34 -13.04 0.60
CA SER A 112 13.35 -12.93 -0.87
C SER A 112 12.03 -12.33 -1.39
N GLU A 113 10.90 -12.76 -0.84
CA GLU A 113 9.58 -12.20 -1.19
C GLU A 113 9.43 -10.75 -0.76
N GLU A 114 9.96 -10.38 0.39
CA GLU A 114 9.95 -8.98 0.86
C GLU A 114 10.69 -8.05 -0.11
N HIS A 115 11.80 -8.50 -0.70
CA HIS A 115 12.58 -7.70 -1.64
C HIS A 115 11.99 -7.63 -3.04
N THR A 116 11.16 -8.58 -3.46
CA THR A 116 10.50 -8.54 -4.76
C THR A 116 9.27 -7.64 -4.80
N SER A 117 8.85 -7.14 -3.66
CA SER A 117 7.69 -6.26 -3.54
C SER A 117 8.03 -4.75 -3.49
N GLU A 118 9.32 -4.37 -3.63
CA GLU A 118 9.76 -2.98 -3.72
C GLU A 118 9.64 -2.39 -5.13
#